data_ebd8a89b136c5c652318d937f7966deb
#
_entry.id   ebd8a89b136c5c652318d937f7966deb
#
_cell.length_a   1.000
_cell.length_b   1.000
_cell.length_c   1.000
_cell.angle_alpha   90.00
_cell.angle_beta   90.00
_cell.angle_gamma   90.00
#
_symmetry.space_group_name_H-M   'P 1'
#
loop_
_entity.id
_entity.type
_entity.pdbx_description
1 polymer ?
#
loop_
_entity_poly.entity_id
_entity_poly.type
_entity_poly.pdbx_seq_one_letter_code
_entity_poly.pdbx_strand_id
1 'polypeptide(L)'
;VSIALRSPLVLIGPNGSGKTAFLEVLMLLRDAADERLGEGLRDRGGISDVLFARGTDTLTIRVAGIAETAPELQYTLEIGRLGIAYSINKEFLTQERPPQSDPLFHIQNVSGTCRYFDTKSGRLEAAPYEEYREVETALSQLRRISPEAGRFRRTLRETRLYHSLDVSKRALVRLPQELRPVSLPGPNGEDLYAALYNLRASDEGTFERVQEALRAAFPGFRKLEFPLVGSGQATLAWHQDGFDKPFYPHQLSEGMLRFLWLATILLSPEIPAITLIDEPEVSLHPELLKILAGLIREAASRTQLIVATHADRLVRWLEPDEVVVVDKDEGGTRLTWANSLNLGEWLKKYTLDELWLMGELGGRP
;
A
#
# COMPACT_ATOMS: atom_id res chain seq x y z
N VAL A 1 -8.39 2.30 16.92
CA VAL A 1 -8.87 1.54 15.73
C VAL A 1 -8.17 0.20 15.70
N SER A 2 -8.88 -0.90 15.47
CA SER A 2 -8.30 -2.26 15.34
C SER A 2 -9.07 -3.02 14.27
N ILE A 3 -8.34 -3.69 13.38
CA ILE A 3 -8.93 -4.54 12.35
C ILE A 3 -7.99 -5.69 11.99
N ALA A 4 -8.56 -6.89 11.76
CA ALA A 4 -7.83 -7.99 11.16
C ALA A 4 -7.68 -7.72 9.65
N LEU A 5 -6.43 -7.68 9.15
CA LEU A 5 -6.16 -7.45 7.74
C LEU A 5 -6.45 -8.74 6.95
N ARG A 6 -7.22 -8.60 5.88
CA ARG A 6 -7.44 -9.61 4.83
C ARG A 6 -6.99 -9.00 3.51
N SER A 7 -6.75 -9.80 2.49
CA SER A 7 -6.38 -9.29 1.17
C SER A 7 -7.37 -9.80 0.11
N PRO A 8 -7.97 -8.91 -0.69
CA PRO A 8 -7.85 -7.47 -0.61
C PRO A 8 -8.59 -6.88 0.59
N LEU A 9 -8.19 -5.68 1.01
CA LEU A 9 -8.93 -4.86 1.95
C LEU A 9 -9.29 -3.54 1.25
N VAL A 10 -10.56 -3.34 0.94
CA VAL A 10 -11.04 -2.13 0.25
C VAL A 10 -11.78 -1.24 1.24
N LEU A 11 -11.20 -0.09 1.56
CA LEU A 11 -11.75 0.91 2.47
C LEU A 11 -12.74 1.79 1.73
N ILE A 12 -13.99 1.80 2.19
CA ILE A 12 -15.05 2.68 1.69
C ILE A 12 -15.58 3.56 2.82
N GLY A 13 -16.16 4.70 2.50
CA GLY A 13 -16.77 5.61 3.48
C GLY A 13 -16.72 7.06 3.04
N PRO A 14 -17.38 7.99 3.77
CA PRO A 14 -17.42 9.40 3.40
C PRO A 14 -16.07 10.09 3.46
N ASN A 15 -15.98 11.27 2.85
CA ASN A 15 -14.80 12.11 2.96
C ASN A 15 -14.51 12.46 4.42
N GLY A 16 -13.24 12.39 4.81
CA GLY A 16 -12.83 12.70 6.18
C GLY A 16 -13.13 11.58 7.21
N SER A 17 -13.59 10.40 6.79
CA SER A 17 -13.82 9.26 7.70
C SER A 17 -12.52 8.63 8.23
N GLY A 18 -11.38 8.85 7.55
CA GLY A 18 -10.08 8.36 7.98
C GLY A 18 -9.46 7.29 7.06
N LYS A 19 -9.98 7.07 5.84
CA LYS A 19 -9.41 6.10 4.87
C LYS A 19 -7.95 6.39 4.55
N THR A 20 -7.67 7.61 4.07
CA THR A 20 -6.31 8.06 3.76
C THR A 20 -5.43 8.06 5.02
N ALA A 21 -5.97 8.46 6.18
CA ALA A 21 -5.22 8.40 7.44
C ALA A 21 -4.80 6.96 7.80
N PHE A 22 -5.61 5.96 7.48
CA PHE A 22 -5.22 4.55 7.66
C PHE A 22 -4.05 4.16 6.76
N LEU A 23 -4.05 4.57 5.49
CA LEU A 23 -2.92 4.37 4.57
C LEU A 23 -1.66 5.08 5.07
N GLU A 24 -1.81 6.31 5.55
CA GLU A 24 -0.70 7.13 6.08
C GLU A 24 -0.05 6.54 7.33
N VAL A 25 -0.81 5.84 8.20
CA VAL A 25 -0.23 5.10 9.33
C VAL A 25 0.69 3.98 8.85
N LEU A 26 0.33 3.26 7.79
CA LEU A 26 1.17 2.21 7.20
C LEU A 26 2.43 2.80 6.53
N MET A 27 2.29 3.95 5.89
CA MET A 27 3.43 4.68 5.34
C MET A 27 4.36 5.22 6.43
N LEU A 28 3.82 5.66 7.57
CA LEU A 28 4.64 6.06 8.72
C LEU A 28 5.42 4.87 9.30
N LEU A 29 4.83 3.67 9.33
CA LEU A 29 5.55 2.44 9.70
C LEU A 29 6.68 2.10 8.71
N ARG A 30 6.47 2.31 7.40
CA ARG A 30 7.53 2.20 6.41
C ARG A 30 8.68 3.15 6.71
N ASP A 31 8.35 4.44 6.93
CA ASP A 31 9.34 5.47 7.24
C ASP A 31 10.10 5.13 8.54
N ALA A 32 9.38 4.64 9.55
CA ALA A 32 9.94 4.15 10.80
C ALA A 32 10.90 2.97 10.61
N ALA A 33 10.63 2.07 9.67
CA ALA A 33 11.49 0.92 9.36
C ALA A 33 12.70 1.27 8.49
N ASP A 34 12.76 2.50 7.93
CA ASP A 34 13.78 2.97 6.97
C ASP A 34 14.65 4.13 7.49
N GLU A 35 14.76 4.32 8.80
CA GLU A 35 15.49 5.44 9.45
C GLU A 35 14.97 6.83 9.02
N ARG A 36 13.68 6.94 8.73
CA ARG A 36 13.04 8.16 8.23
C ARG A 36 11.82 8.59 9.05
N LEU A 37 11.72 8.11 10.31
CA LEU A 37 10.57 8.43 11.16
C LEU A 37 10.40 9.96 11.33
N GLY A 38 11.50 10.67 11.57
CA GLY A 38 11.47 12.12 11.73
C GLY A 38 11.05 12.86 10.46
N GLU A 39 11.47 12.39 9.28
CA GLU A 39 11.05 12.91 7.98
C GLU A 39 9.57 12.59 7.75
N GLY A 40 9.17 11.34 7.94
CA GLY A 40 7.78 10.90 7.78
C GLY A 40 6.79 11.66 8.67
N LEU A 41 7.17 12.01 9.90
CA LEU A 41 6.35 12.87 10.75
C LEU A 41 6.29 14.31 10.22
N ARG A 42 7.41 14.88 9.77
CA ARG A 42 7.44 16.26 9.20
C ARG A 42 6.58 16.38 7.95
N ASP A 43 6.64 15.41 7.06
CA ASP A 43 5.85 15.38 5.82
C ASP A 43 4.35 15.38 6.10
N ARG A 44 3.93 14.92 7.30
CA ARG A 44 2.56 14.89 7.79
C ARG A 44 2.19 16.07 8.71
N GLY A 45 2.96 17.16 8.69
CA GLY A 45 2.71 18.35 9.51
C GLY A 45 3.30 18.29 10.93
N GLY A 46 4.09 17.25 11.23
CA GLY A 46 4.69 17.04 12.54
C GLY A 46 3.82 16.21 13.49
N ILE A 47 4.39 15.89 14.66
CA ILE A 47 3.72 15.05 15.65
C ILE A 47 2.37 15.60 16.10
N SER A 48 2.21 16.91 16.15
CA SER A 48 0.97 17.55 16.60
C SER A 48 -0.20 17.33 15.63
N ASP A 49 0.08 17.26 14.33
CA ASP A 49 -0.95 17.02 13.31
C ASP A 49 -1.27 15.53 13.15
N VAL A 50 -0.29 14.68 13.44
CA VAL A 50 -0.48 13.21 13.44
C VAL A 50 -1.28 12.75 14.66
N LEU A 51 -1.19 13.45 15.79
CA LEU A 51 -1.98 13.14 16.98
C LEU A 51 -3.42 13.60 16.83
N PHE A 52 -4.35 12.74 17.24
CA PHE A 52 -5.77 13.07 17.22
C PHE A 52 -6.08 14.28 18.13
N ALA A 53 -6.83 15.25 17.60
CA ALA A 53 -7.05 16.59 18.19
C ALA A 53 -7.71 16.62 19.59
N ARG A 54 -8.09 15.48 20.17
CA ARG A 54 -8.80 15.39 21.45
C ARG A 54 -7.90 15.01 22.65
N GLY A 55 -6.72 15.62 22.75
CA GLY A 55 -5.96 15.60 24.00
C GLY A 55 -5.15 14.33 24.26
N THR A 56 -4.80 13.57 23.23
CA THR A 56 -3.82 12.49 23.34
C THR A 56 -2.44 13.01 23.04
N ASP A 57 -1.47 12.74 23.92
CA ASP A 57 -0.07 13.11 23.72
C ASP A 57 0.76 11.96 23.14
N THR A 58 0.11 10.84 22.79
CA THR A 58 0.79 9.64 22.29
C THR A 58 0.05 9.00 21.11
N LEU A 59 0.81 8.53 20.13
CA LEU A 59 0.38 7.65 19.05
C LEU A 59 0.89 6.25 19.34
N THR A 60 0.00 5.27 19.41
CA THR A 60 0.38 3.85 19.51
C THR A 60 -0.06 3.10 18.28
N ILE A 61 0.89 2.50 17.58
CA ILE A 61 0.65 1.64 16.43
C ILE A 61 1.03 0.21 16.82
N ARG A 62 0.13 -0.74 16.57
CA ARG A 62 0.38 -2.17 16.75
C ARG A 62 0.09 -2.88 15.45
N VAL A 63 1.03 -3.70 15.01
CA VAL A 63 0.90 -4.54 13.82
C VAL A 63 1.29 -5.96 14.21
N ALA A 64 0.42 -6.91 13.89
CA ALA A 64 0.72 -8.31 13.94
C ALA A 64 0.89 -8.82 12.51
N GLY A 65 2.01 -9.45 12.21
CA GLY A 65 2.34 -9.99 10.90
C GLY A 65 2.38 -11.50 10.93
N ILE A 66 1.61 -12.12 10.05
CA ILE A 66 1.65 -13.56 9.83
C ILE A 66 2.89 -13.87 8.99
N ALA A 67 3.86 -14.57 9.55
CA ALA A 67 4.87 -15.25 8.76
C ALA A 67 4.29 -16.60 8.34
N GLU A 68 4.33 -16.93 7.07
CA GLU A 68 3.76 -18.18 6.52
C GLU A 68 4.28 -19.46 7.20
N THR A 69 5.39 -19.39 7.93
CA THR A 69 6.09 -20.57 8.49
C THR A 69 6.60 -20.41 9.93
N ALA A 70 6.28 -19.33 10.64
CA ALA A 70 6.80 -19.05 11.97
C ALA A 70 5.72 -18.48 12.90
N PRO A 71 5.90 -18.54 14.23
CA PRO A 71 5.03 -17.86 15.16
C PRO A 71 4.92 -16.36 14.81
N GLU A 72 3.74 -15.81 14.99
CA GLU A 72 3.39 -14.43 14.66
C GLU A 72 4.32 -13.42 15.33
N LEU A 73 4.79 -12.45 14.55
CA LEU A 73 5.54 -11.30 15.06
C LEU A 73 4.57 -10.17 15.36
N GLN A 74 4.69 -9.58 16.55
CA GLN A 74 3.93 -8.42 16.96
C GLN A 74 4.86 -7.23 17.15
N TYR A 75 4.61 -6.16 16.41
CA TYR A 75 5.34 -4.90 16.52
C TYR A 75 4.47 -3.85 17.18
N THR A 76 5.00 -3.20 18.20
CA THR A 76 4.38 -2.07 18.89
C THR A 76 5.33 -0.89 18.88
N LEU A 77 4.84 0.24 18.34
CA LEU A 77 5.54 1.52 18.33
C LEU A 77 4.65 2.56 19.03
N GLU A 78 5.17 3.16 20.09
CA GLU A 78 4.53 4.26 20.81
C GLU A 78 5.39 5.50 20.71
N ILE A 79 4.85 6.54 20.06
CA ILE A 79 5.49 7.84 19.86
C ILE A 79 4.77 8.86 20.72
N GLY A 80 5.50 9.59 21.55
CA GLY A 80 5.00 10.66 22.39
C GLY A 80 5.34 12.03 21.87
N ARG A 81 4.50 13.03 22.18
CA ARG A 81 4.80 14.44 21.92
C ARG A 81 5.71 15.00 23.01
N LEU A 82 6.79 15.66 22.61
CA LEU A 82 7.71 16.38 23.48
C LEU A 82 7.82 17.83 23.01
N GLY A 83 6.88 18.68 23.42
CA GLY A 83 6.76 20.04 22.89
C GLY A 83 6.44 20.03 21.38
N ILE A 84 7.33 20.57 20.55
CA ILE A 84 7.25 20.52 19.09
C ILE A 84 7.95 19.29 18.49
N ALA A 85 8.73 18.56 19.29
CA ALA A 85 9.44 17.36 18.92
C ALA A 85 8.63 16.11 19.33
N TYR A 86 9.20 14.96 19.06
CA TYR A 86 8.65 13.66 19.48
C TYR A 86 9.71 12.84 20.21
N SER A 87 9.26 11.82 20.92
CA SER A 87 10.08 10.79 21.55
C SER A 87 9.49 9.41 21.26
N ILE A 88 10.34 8.39 21.14
CA ILE A 88 9.90 7.00 21.10
C ILE A 88 9.80 6.52 22.54
N ASN A 89 8.55 6.41 23.06
CA ASN A 89 8.30 5.98 24.42
C ASN A 89 8.47 4.47 24.56
N LYS A 90 7.97 3.71 23.57
CA LYS A 90 8.09 2.24 23.53
C LYS A 90 8.25 1.75 22.11
N GLU A 91 9.09 0.76 21.95
CA GLU A 91 9.20 -0.02 20.73
C GLU A 91 9.47 -1.48 21.10
N PHE A 92 8.55 -2.35 20.72
CA PHE A 92 8.67 -3.78 20.96
C PHE A 92 8.48 -4.54 19.65
N LEU A 93 9.36 -5.51 19.39
CA LEU A 93 9.13 -6.55 18.41
C LEU A 93 9.17 -7.88 19.16
N THR A 94 8.03 -8.53 19.26
CA THR A 94 7.85 -9.77 20.01
C THR A 94 7.40 -10.90 19.09
N GLN A 95 7.72 -12.12 19.48
CA GLN A 95 7.29 -13.34 18.82
C GLN A 95 6.64 -14.26 19.84
N GLU A 96 5.45 -14.74 19.54
CA GLU A 96 4.78 -15.71 20.39
C GLU A 96 5.56 -17.01 20.47
N ARG A 97 5.54 -17.62 21.64
CA ARG A 97 6.12 -18.93 21.91
C ARG A 97 5.01 -19.90 22.32
N PRO A 98 5.30 -21.23 22.34
CA PRO A 98 4.31 -22.20 22.82
C PRO A 98 3.70 -21.83 24.17
N PRO A 99 2.45 -22.24 24.44
CA PRO A 99 1.76 -21.96 25.70
C PRO A 99 2.65 -22.26 26.90
N GLN A 100 2.69 -21.34 27.87
CA GLN A 100 3.52 -21.38 29.11
C GLN A 100 4.94 -20.82 28.99
N SER A 101 5.36 -20.27 27.86
CA SER A 101 6.64 -19.57 27.72
C SER A 101 6.40 -18.06 27.54
N ASP A 102 7.27 -17.24 28.12
CA ASP A 102 7.26 -15.79 27.84
C ASP A 102 7.54 -15.51 26.37
N PRO A 103 6.92 -14.47 25.76
CA PRO A 103 7.20 -14.11 24.40
C PRO A 103 8.68 -13.77 24.19
N LEU A 104 9.22 -14.12 23.03
CA LEU A 104 10.56 -13.73 22.64
C LEU A 104 10.57 -12.26 22.25
N PHE A 105 11.36 -11.45 22.93
CA PHE A 105 11.64 -10.09 22.49
C PHE A 105 12.79 -10.07 21.50
N HIS A 106 12.54 -9.69 20.26
CA HIS A 106 13.58 -9.37 19.28
C HIS A 106 14.13 -7.96 19.49
N ILE A 107 13.24 -7.04 19.86
CA ILE A 107 13.54 -5.63 20.21
C ILE A 107 12.71 -5.25 21.42
N GLN A 108 13.38 -4.62 22.38
CA GLN A 108 12.76 -4.02 23.55
C GLN A 108 13.38 -2.64 23.79
N ASN A 109 12.63 -1.60 23.50
CA ASN A 109 13.03 -0.23 23.76
C ASN A 109 11.98 0.46 24.63
N VAL A 110 12.40 1.04 25.72
CA VAL A 110 11.57 1.82 26.63
C VAL A 110 12.32 3.10 26.99
N SER A 111 11.77 4.24 26.56
CA SER A 111 12.32 5.58 26.86
C SER A 111 13.81 5.68 26.61
N GLY A 112 14.30 5.27 25.42
CA GLY A 112 15.69 5.33 25.02
C GLY A 112 16.57 4.16 25.49
N THR A 113 16.10 3.36 26.44
CA THR A 113 16.82 2.13 26.83
C THR A 113 16.50 1.00 25.88
N CYS A 114 17.38 0.79 24.89
CA CYS A 114 17.20 -0.21 23.85
C CYS A 114 17.97 -1.48 24.11
N ARG A 115 17.28 -2.62 24.01
CA ARG A 115 17.84 -3.99 24.06
C ARG A 115 17.36 -4.77 22.85
N TYR A 116 18.20 -5.64 22.34
CA TYR A 116 17.87 -6.52 21.19
C TYR A 116 18.30 -7.95 21.45
N PHE A 117 17.65 -8.89 20.78
CA PHE A 117 18.02 -10.29 20.86
C PHE A 117 19.24 -10.55 19.99
N ASP A 118 20.37 -10.84 20.63
CA ASP A 118 21.57 -11.30 19.93
C ASP A 118 21.50 -12.81 19.66
N THR A 119 21.50 -13.18 18.38
CA THR A 119 21.42 -14.58 17.96
C THR A 119 22.65 -15.41 18.31
N LYS A 120 23.80 -14.76 18.61
CA LYS A 120 25.03 -15.46 19.00
C LYS A 120 25.03 -15.84 20.47
N SER A 121 24.65 -14.89 21.34
CA SER A 121 24.60 -15.14 22.79
C SER A 121 23.27 -15.79 23.20
N GLY A 122 22.22 -15.72 22.37
CA GLY A 122 20.87 -16.21 22.67
C GLY A 122 20.17 -15.39 23.77
N ARG A 123 20.57 -14.15 24.01
CA ARG A 123 20.06 -13.28 25.08
C ARG A 123 19.74 -11.87 24.58
N LEU A 124 18.98 -11.14 25.39
CA LEU A 124 18.76 -9.71 25.19
C LEU A 124 20.00 -8.95 25.64
N GLU A 125 20.63 -8.23 24.72
CA GLU A 125 21.78 -7.37 24.95
C GLU A 125 21.42 -5.90 24.77
N ALA A 126 22.17 -5.01 25.44
CA ALA A 126 21.98 -3.57 25.24
C ALA A 126 22.45 -3.19 23.83
N ALA A 127 21.71 -2.31 23.17
CA ALA A 127 22.11 -1.76 21.88
C ALA A 127 23.40 -0.95 22.05
N PRO A 128 24.40 -1.08 21.15
CA PRO A 128 25.61 -0.27 21.20
C PRO A 128 25.27 1.22 21.09
N TYR A 129 25.76 2.03 22.02
CA TYR A 129 25.48 3.47 22.06
C TYR A 129 25.87 4.20 20.76
N GLU A 130 26.89 3.74 20.08
CA GLU A 130 27.37 4.30 18.81
C GLU A 130 26.44 3.99 17.61
N GLU A 131 25.60 2.98 17.73
CA GLU A 131 24.71 2.49 16.65
C GLU A 131 23.25 2.90 16.84
N TYR A 132 22.89 3.51 17.98
CA TYR A 132 21.48 3.79 18.30
C TYR A 132 21.24 5.27 18.59
N ARG A 133 20.29 5.87 17.85
CA ARG A 133 19.78 7.23 18.07
C ARG A 133 18.33 7.13 18.58
N GLU A 134 18.02 7.79 19.66
CA GLU A 134 16.70 7.77 20.32
C GLU A 134 15.56 8.36 19.48
N VAL A 135 15.90 9.11 18.42
CA VAL A 135 14.91 9.74 17.52
C VAL A 135 14.47 8.83 16.35
N GLU A 136 15.12 7.70 16.16
CA GLU A 136 14.74 6.71 15.14
C GLU A 136 14.48 5.34 15.78
N THR A 137 13.70 4.51 15.12
CA THR A 137 13.33 3.19 15.68
C THR A 137 14.53 2.26 15.77
N ALA A 138 14.58 1.42 16.79
CA ALA A 138 15.58 0.37 16.90
C ALA A 138 15.46 -0.64 15.75
N LEU A 139 14.24 -0.90 15.27
CA LEU A 139 13.99 -1.77 14.12
C LEU A 139 14.76 -1.29 12.88
N SER A 140 14.84 0.02 12.64
CA SER A 140 15.53 0.57 11.47
C SER A 140 17.06 0.56 11.61
N GLN A 141 17.57 0.85 12.80
CA GLN A 141 18.99 1.12 13.04
C GLN A 141 19.81 -0.14 13.34
N LEU A 142 19.24 -1.10 14.07
CA LEU A 142 19.98 -2.28 14.51
C LEU A 142 20.41 -3.14 13.31
N ARG A 143 21.73 -3.32 13.17
CA ARG A 143 22.34 -4.13 12.08
C ARG A 143 22.32 -5.62 12.38
N ARG A 144 22.42 -6.00 13.67
CA ARG A 144 22.50 -7.38 14.15
C ARG A 144 21.20 -7.82 14.76
N ILE A 145 20.15 -7.89 13.95
CA ILE A 145 18.84 -8.39 14.37
C ILE A 145 18.64 -9.83 13.88
N SER A 146 17.71 -10.54 14.50
CA SER A 146 17.33 -11.87 14.05
C SER A 146 16.85 -11.87 12.58
N PRO A 147 16.96 -13.01 11.87
CA PRO A 147 16.45 -13.13 10.50
C PRO A 147 14.96 -12.77 10.40
N GLU A 148 14.16 -13.12 11.41
CA GLU A 148 12.73 -12.83 11.51
C GLU A 148 12.48 -11.32 11.57
N ALA A 149 13.16 -10.62 12.49
CA ALA A 149 13.09 -9.16 12.60
C ALA A 149 13.60 -8.48 11.33
N GLY A 150 14.64 -9.03 10.68
CA GLY A 150 15.14 -8.54 9.41
C GLY A 150 14.14 -8.66 8.26
N ARG A 151 13.40 -9.78 8.17
CA ARG A 151 12.31 -9.96 7.20
C ARG A 151 11.17 -8.98 7.47
N PHE A 152 10.73 -8.87 8.73
CA PHE A 152 9.68 -7.95 9.13
C PHE A 152 10.02 -6.49 8.75
N ARG A 153 11.24 -6.03 9.08
CA ARG A 153 11.74 -4.72 8.66
C ARG A 153 11.68 -4.54 7.15
N ARG A 154 12.14 -5.53 6.38
CA ARG A 154 12.13 -5.46 4.91
C ARG A 154 10.71 -5.33 4.37
N THR A 155 9.77 -6.13 4.85
CA THR A 155 8.36 -6.06 4.47
C THR A 155 7.78 -4.66 4.68
N LEU A 156 8.06 -4.02 5.82
CA LEU A 156 7.61 -2.66 6.07
C LEU A 156 8.29 -1.65 5.14
N ARG A 157 9.61 -1.73 4.95
CA ARG A 157 10.37 -0.81 4.08
C ARG A 157 9.94 -0.86 2.62
N GLU A 158 9.57 -2.01 2.13
CA GLU A 158 9.13 -2.24 0.76
C GLU A 158 7.68 -1.83 0.51
N THR A 159 6.92 -1.45 1.55
CA THR A 159 5.56 -0.94 1.41
C THR A 159 5.52 0.24 0.44
N ARG A 160 4.61 0.21 -0.52
CA ARG A 160 4.39 1.29 -1.48
C ARG A 160 2.96 1.77 -1.45
N LEU A 161 2.83 3.08 -1.57
CA LEU A 161 1.55 3.76 -1.73
C LEU A 161 1.50 4.38 -3.13
N TYR A 162 0.45 4.03 -3.85
CA TYR A 162 0.11 4.55 -5.16
C TYR A 162 -1.12 5.44 -5.03
N HIS A 163 -0.92 6.75 -5.18
CA HIS A 163 -2.02 7.71 -5.30
C HIS A 163 -2.50 7.83 -6.74
N SER A 164 -3.46 8.72 -6.99
CA SER A 164 -3.86 9.01 -8.35
C SER A 164 -2.68 9.54 -9.16
N LEU A 165 -2.34 8.84 -10.26
CA LEU A 165 -1.23 9.17 -11.14
C LEU A 165 -1.38 10.58 -11.71
N ASP A 166 -0.34 11.42 -11.67
CA ASP A 166 -0.31 12.66 -12.45
C ASP A 166 -0.24 12.32 -13.95
N VAL A 167 -1.20 12.81 -14.69
CA VAL A 167 -1.33 12.65 -16.15
C VAL A 167 -1.37 13.98 -16.89
N SER A 168 -0.96 15.06 -16.24
CA SER A 168 -0.84 16.38 -16.84
C SER A 168 0.11 16.36 -18.05
N LYS A 169 0.10 17.42 -18.85
CA LYS A 169 0.89 17.48 -20.10
C LYS A 169 2.41 17.30 -19.88
N ARG A 170 2.91 17.59 -18.68
CA ARG A 170 4.34 17.48 -18.33
C ARG A 170 4.62 16.34 -17.35
N ALA A 171 3.63 15.52 -17.04
CA ALA A 171 3.79 14.38 -16.15
C ALA A 171 4.82 13.38 -16.68
N LEU A 172 5.54 12.72 -15.79
CA LEU A 172 6.59 11.75 -16.11
C LEU A 172 6.09 10.63 -17.03
N VAL A 173 4.84 10.20 -16.83
CA VAL A 173 4.18 9.17 -17.65
C VAL A 173 3.93 9.60 -19.10
N ARG A 174 4.09 10.87 -19.45
CA ARG A 174 3.95 11.39 -20.83
C ARG A 174 5.28 11.65 -21.52
N LEU A 175 6.38 11.54 -20.80
CA LEU A 175 7.73 11.83 -21.28
C LEU A 175 8.47 10.52 -21.59
N PRO A 176 9.47 10.53 -22.46
CA PRO A 176 10.41 9.42 -22.60
C PRO A 176 11.06 9.11 -21.25
N GLN A 177 11.26 7.83 -20.96
CA GLN A 177 11.83 7.36 -19.70
C GLN A 177 13.13 6.60 -19.97
N GLU A 178 14.08 6.73 -19.06
CA GLU A 178 15.32 5.97 -19.09
C GLU A 178 15.03 4.47 -18.88
N LEU A 179 15.65 3.62 -19.70
CA LEU A 179 15.56 2.18 -19.51
C LEU A 179 16.52 1.74 -18.41
N ARG A 180 15.95 1.37 -17.26
CA ARG A 180 16.65 0.86 -16.08
C ARG A 180 16.18 -0.56 -15.77
N PRO A 181 16.99 -1.38 -15.08
CA PRO A 181 16.58 -2.74 -14.68
C PRO A 181 15.60 -2.68 -13.50
N VAL A 182 14.37 -2.29 -13.76
CA VAL A 182 13.25 -2.24 -12.81
C VAL A 182 12.10 -3.09 -13.33
N SER A 183 11.33 -3.67 -12.42
CA SER A 183 10.20 -4.55 -12.71
C SER A 183 8.86 -3.95 -12.28
N LEU A 184 8.89 -2.80 -11.60
CA LEU A 184 7.71 -2.16 -11.06
C LEU A 184 7.76 -0.65 -11.30
N PRO A 185 6.69 -0.03 -11.83
CA PRO A 185 6.62 1.42 -11.98
C PRO A 185 6.56 2.13 -10.64
N GLY A 186 7.10 3.32 -10.58
CA GLY A 186 7.01 4.16 -9.39
C GLY A 186 5.65 4.84 -9.21
N PRO A 187 5.44 5.46 -8.03
CA PRO A 187 4.15 6.08 -7.67
C PRO A 187 3.70 7.22 -8.58
N ASN A 188 4.62 7.92 -9.22
CA ASN A 188 4.30 9.03 -10.12
C ASN A 188 4.39 8.62 -11.62
N GLY A 189 4.40 7.31 -11.92
CA GLY A 189 4.54 6.77 -13.26
C GLY A 189 5.97 6.79 -13.82
N GLU A 190 6.96 7.18 -13.01
CA GLU A 190 8.36 6.95 -13.33
C GLU A 190 8.61 5.46 -13.52
N ASP A 191 9.53 5.14 -14.39
CA ASP A 191 9.93 3.77 -14.70
C ASP A 191 8.82 2.87 -15.33
N LEU A 192 7.63 3.41 -15.67
CA LEU A 192 6.56 2.63 -16.27
C LEU A 192 7.01 1.92 -17.56
N TYR A 193 7.71 2.65 -18.44
CA TYR A 193 8.16 2.10 -19.72
C TYR A 193 9.35 1.16 -19.54
N ALA A 194 10.23 1.45 -18.57
CA ALA A 194 11.33 0.56 -18.22
C ALA A 194 10.81 -0.77 -17.65
N ALA A 195 9.82 -0.72 -16.74
CA ALA A 195 9.20 -1.91 -16.16
C ALA A 195 8.53 -2.77 -17.25
N LEU A 196 7.74 -2.16 -18.14
CA LEU A 196 7.07 -2.86 -19.24
C LEU A 196 8.07 -3.43 -20.24
N TYR A 197 9.15 -2.69 -20.57
CA TYR A 197 10.22 -3.15 -21.44
C TYR A 197 10.93 -4.37 -20.84
N ASN A 198 11.24 -4.32 -19.56
CA ASN A 198 11.89 -5.42 -18.87
C ASN A 198 10.96 -6.64 -18.72
N LEU A 199 9.68 -6.44 -18.41
CA LEU A 199 8.68 -7.53 -18.40
C LEU A 199 8.61 -8.21 -19.77
N ARG A 200 8.56 -7.44 -20.86
CA ARG A 200 8.58 -8.00 -22.22
C ARG A 200 9.83 -8.84 -22.49
N ALA A 201 10.98 -8.46 -21.93
CA ALA A 201 12.25 -9.14 -22.17
C ALA A 201 12.47 -10.36 -21.27
N SER A 202 12.01 -10.32 -20.02
CA SER A 202 12.31 -11.32 -18.99
C SER A 202 11.11 -12.18 -18.57
N ASP A 203 9.88 -11.69 -18.75
CA ASP A 203 8.62 -12.35 -18.40
C ASP A 203 7.53 -11.98 -19.42
N GLU A 204 7.66 -12.53 -20.62
CA GLU A 204 6.72 -12.31 -21.73
C GLU A 204 5.27 -12.69 -21.33
N GLY A 205 5.11 -13.71 -20.48
CA GLY A 205 3.81 -14.12 -19.98
C GLY A 205 3.08 -13.04 -19.20
N THR A 206 3.78 -12.40 -18.25
CA THR A 206 3.21 -11.26 -17.51
C THR A 206 2.98 -10.04 -18.41
N PHE A 207 3.90 -9.75 -19.33
CA PHE A 207 3.71 -8.68 -20.30
C PHE A 207 2.47 -8.89 -21.16
N GLU A 208 2.24 -10.13 -21.65
CA GLU A 208 1.05 -10.45 -22.43
C GLU A 208 -0.24 -10.31 -21.60
N ARG A 209 -0.23 -10.68 -20.32
CA ARG A 209 -1.37 -10.46 -19.43
C ARG A 209 -1.71 -8.97 -19.25
N VAL A 210 -0.70 -8.10 -19.19
CA VAL A 210 -0.94 -6.65 -19.22
C VAL A 210 -1.63 -6.26 -20.53
N GLN A 211 -1.18 -6.77 -21.68
CA GLN A 211 -1.82 -6.48 -22.97
C GLN A 211 -3.25 -7.06 -23.06
N GLU A 212 -3.50 -8.22 -22.48
CA GLU A 212 -4.86 -8.80 -22.37
C GLU A 212 -5.80 -7.92 -21.55
N ALA A 213 -5.32 -7.40 -20.42
CA ALA A 213 -6.09 -6.44 -19.61
C ALA A 213 -6.40 -5.16 -20.40
N LEU A 214 -5.45 -4.68 -21.22
CA LEU A 214 -5.67 -3.53 -22.10
C LEU A 214 -6.66 -3.83 -23.24
N ARG A 215 -6.63 -5.04 -23.83
CA ARG A 215 -7.62 -5.45 -24.85
C ARG A 215 -9.02 -5.53 -24.26
N ALA A 216 -9.15 -6.02 -23.04
CA ALA A 216 -10.42 -6.06 -22.33
C ALA A 216 -10.95 -4.66 -22.00
N ALA A 217 -10.05 -3.73 -21.67
CA ALA A 217 -10.37 -2.37 -21.26
C ALA A 217 -10.63 -1.42 -22.46
N PHE A 218 -9.91 -1.58 -23.55
CA PHE A 218 -9.91 -0.65 -24.69
C PHE A 218 -10.15 -1.40 -25.99
N PRO A 219 -11.38 -1.42 -26.48
CA PRO A 219 -11.71 -2.03 -27.78
C PRO A 219 -10.81 -1.50 -28.91
N GLY A 220 -10.25 -2.41 -29.69
CA GLY A 220 -9.33 -2.08 -30.76
C GLY A 220 -7.85 -1.94 -30.35
N PHE A 221 -7.50 -2.02 -29.07
CA PHE A 221 -6.10 -2.10 -28.66
C PHE A 221 -5.44 -3.36 -29.25
N ARG A 222 -4.23 -3.21 -29.82
CA ARG A 222 -3.48 -4.31 -30.45
C ARG A 222 -2.26 -4.71 -29.63
N LYS A 223 -1.32 -3.77 -29.45
CA LYS A 223 -0.03 -4.03 -28.78
C LYS A 223 0.63 -2.77 -28.28
N LEU A 224 1.58 -2.95 -27.35
CA LEU A 224 2.53 -1.93 -26.94
C LEU A 224 3.89 -2.16 -27.59
N GLU A 225 4.55 -1.10 -27.95
CA GLU A 225 5.97 -1.08 -28.36
C GLU A 225 6.72 0.03 -27.61
N PHE A 226 8.03 -0.09 -27.53
CA PHE A 226 8.88 0.84 -26.79
C PHE A 226 10.03 1.32 -27.70
N PRO A 227 9.75 2.21 -28.67
CA PRO A 227 10.81 2.74 -29.52
C PRO A 227 11.81 3.56 -28.72
N LEU A 228 13.09 3.35 -29.01
CA LEU A 228 14.18 4.13 -28.43
C LEU A 228 14.21 5.52 -29.05
N VAL A 229 14.31 6.54 -28.21
CA VAL A 229 14.33 7.96 -28.62
C VAL A 229 15.69 8.63 -28.39
N GLY A 230 16.72 7.86 -28.15
CA GLY A 230 18.10 8.28 -27.93
C GLY A 230 18.55 8.17 -26.47
N SER A 231 19.86 8.20 -26.23
CA SER A 231 20.49 8.23 -24.90
C SER A 231 19.96 7.19 -23.89
N GLY A 232 19.57 5.98 -24.35
CA GLY A 232 19.04 4.94 -23.45
C GLY A 232 17.61 5.17 -22.97
N GLN A 233 16.89 6.12 -23.57
CA GLN A 233 15.48 6.39 -23.26
C GLN A 233 14.55 5.70 -24.25
N ALA A 234 13.39 5.27 -23.77
CA ALA A 234 12.29 4.77 -24.57
C ALA A 234 11.01 5.59 -24.34
N THR A 235 10.15 5.59 -25.33
CA THR A 235 8.78 6.08 -25.19
C THR A 235 7.80 4.94 -25.43
N LEU A 236 6.55 5.12 -25.06
CA LEU A 236 5.47 4.20 -25.34
C LEU A 236 4.92 4.45 -26.75
N ALA A 237 4.67 3.39 -27.49
CA ALA A 237 3.92 3.37 -28.74
C ALA A 237 2.71 2.44 -28.58
N TRP A 238 1.51 3.00 -28.61
CA TRP A 238 0.23 2.31 -28.46
C TRP A 238 -0.37 2.06 -29.85
N HIS A 239 -0.50 0.79 -30.24
CA HIS A 239 -1.10 0.41 -31.53
C HIS A 239 -2.58 0.08 -31.35
N GLN A 240 -3.40 0.60 -32.27
CA GLN A 240 -4.86 0.43 -32.27
C GLN A 240 -5.38 0.12 -33.66
N ASP A 241 -6.42 -0.68 -33.77
CA ASP A 241 -7.08 -1.04 -35.02
C ASP A 241 -7.62 0.21 -35.74
N GLY A 242 -7.51 0.21 -37.07
CA GLY A 242 -7.96 1.32 -37.91
C GLY A 242 -6.95 2.48 -38.01
N PHE A 243 -5.77 2.35 -37.38
CA PHE A 243 -4.72 3.35 -37.50
C PHE A 243 -3.38 2.73 -37.90
N ASP A 244 -2.76 3.29 -38.96
CA ASP A 244 -1.45 2.83 -39.45
C ASP A 244 -0.30 3.26 -38.54
N LYS A 245 -0.47 4.37 -37.83
CA LYS A 245 0.56 4.92 -36.92
C LYS A 245 0.15 4.70 -35.46
N PRO A 246 1.14 4.41 -34.59
CA PRO A 246 0.86 4.29 -33.16
C PRO A 246 0.53 5.65 -32.52
N PHE A 247 -0.20 5.60 -31.42
CA PHE A 247 -0.38 6.74 -30.54
C PHE A 247 0.77 6.80 -29.53
N TYR A 248 1.25 8.00 -29.26
CA TYR A 248 2.26 8.27 -28.25
C TYR A 248 1.62 8.81 -26.96
N PRO A 249 2.33 8.83 -25.82
CA PRO A 249 1.74 9.16 -24.51
C PRO A 249 1.00 10.50 -24.46
N HIS A 250 1.44 11.51 -25.22
CA HIS A 250 0.78 12.82 -25.28
C HIS A 250 -0.59 12.78 -25.99
N GLN A 251 -0.87 11.73 -26.75
CA GLN A 251 -2.13 11.49 -27.48
C GLN A 251 -3.08 10.56 -26.73
N LEU A 252 -2.59 9.86 -25.69
CA LEU A 252 -3.40 8.95 -24.91
C LEU A 252 -4.26 9.72 -23.89
N SER A 253 -5.47 9.22 -23.66
CA SER A 253 -6.34 9.75 -22.61
C SER A 253 -5.76 9.49 -21.22
N GLU A 254 -6.21 10.25 -20.25
CA GLU A 254 -5.83 10.06 -18.85
C GLU A 254 -6.17 8.66 -18.35
N GLY A 255 -7.38 8.18 -18.64
CA GLY A 255 -7.83 6.85 -18.26
C GLY A 255 -6.98 5.73 -18.87
N MET A 256 -6.50 5.89 -20.11
CA MET A 256 -5.60 4.89 -20.74
C MET A 256 -4.27 4.80 -20.01
N LEU A 257 -3.65 5.94 -19.69
CA LEU A 257 -2.37 5.97 -18.97
C LEU A 257 -2.50 5.44 -17.53
N ARG A 258 -3.56 5.83 -16.83
CA ARG A 258 -3.81 5.36 -15.45
C ARG A 258 -4.10 3.87 -15.41
N PHE A 259 -4.95 3.38 -16.32
CA PHE A 259 -5.25 1.96 -16.38
C PHE A 259 -4.01 1.12 -16.73
N LEU A 260 -3.20 1.55 -17.71
CA LEU A 260 -1.94 0.90 -18.05
C LEU A 260 -1.00 0.82 -16.85
N TRP A 261 -0.84 1.93 -16.13
CA TRP A 261 0.00 2.00 -14.94
C TRP A 261 -0.50 1.06 -13.82
N LEU A 262 -1.81 1.10 -13.49
CA LEU A 262 -2.41 0.21 -12.50
C LEU A 262 -2.32 -1.27 -12.90
N ALA A 263 -2.61 -1.60 -14.16
CA ALA A 263 -2.49 -2.97 -14.65
C ALA A 263 -1.05 -3.48 -14.55
N THR A 264 -0.05 -2.62 -14.86
CA THR A 264 1.37 -2.98 -14.73
C THR A 264 1.74 -3.25 -13.27
N ILE A 265 1.29 -2.42 -12.32
CA ILE A 265 1.53 -2.62 -10.88
C ILE A 265 0.88 -3.91 -10.39
N LEU A 266 -0.43 -4.06 -10.64
CA LEU A 266 -1.23 -5.16 -10.10
C LEU A 266 -0.85 -6.53 -10.69
N LEU A 267 -0.35 -6.57 -11.91
CA LEU A 267 0.11 -7.80 -12.57
C LEU A 267 1.59 -8.09 -12.35
N SER A 268 2.39 -7.12 -11.88
CA SER A 268 3.82 -7.32 -11.66
C SER A 268 4.10 -8.51 -10.73
N PRO A 269 5.04 -9.41 -11.07
CA PRO A 269 5.46 -10.50 -10.19
C PRO A 269 6.20 -10.00 -8.94
N GLU A 270 6.76 -8.78 -9.02
CA GLU A 270 7.53 -8.16 -7.93
C GLU A 270 6.71 -7.11 -7.15
N ILE A 271 5.38 -7.23 -7.16
CA ILE A 271 4.52 -6.38 -6.34
C ILE A 271 4.94 -6.51 -4.86
N PRO A 272 5.14 -5.39 -4.12
CA PRO A 272 5.57 -5.45 -2.73
C PRO A 272 4.63 -6.26 -1.84
N ALA A 273 5.15 -6.86 -0.76
CA ALA A 273 4.35 -7.64 0.18
C ALA A 273 3.21 -6.85 0.84
N ILE A 274 3.34 -5.53 0.92
CA ILE A 274 2.26 -4.60 1.31
C ILE A 274 2.15 -3.53 0.23
N THR A 275 0.99 -3.45 -0.41
CA THR A 275 0.70 -2.49 -1.48
C THR A 275 -0.55 -1.70 -1.14
N LEU A 276 -0.43 -0.38 -1.19
CA LEU A 276 -1.48 0.55 -0.88
C LEU A 276 -1.87 1.32 -2.14
N ILE A 277 -3.16 1.44 -2.42
CA ILE A 277 -3.66 2.22 -3.57
C ILE A 277 -4.76 3.15 -3.07
N ASP A 278 -4.61 4.44 -3.35
CA ASP A 278 -5.59 5.46 -3.01
C ASP A 278 -6.28 5.96 -4.28
N GLU A 279 -7.59 5.89 -4.31
CA GLU A 279 -8.47 6.33 -5.41
C GLU A 279 -8.08 5.76 -6.80
N PRO A 280 -8.00 4.43 -6.97
CA PRO A 280 -7.60 3.84 -8.25
C PRO A 280 -8.57 4.12 -9.40
N GLU A 281 -9.81 4.50 -9.10
CA GLU A 281 -10.89 4.78 -10.05
C GLU A 281 -10.80 6.13 -10.73
N VAL A 282 -9.99 7.06 -10.22
CA VAL A 282 -9.90 8.43 -10.75
C VAL A 282 -9.60 8.44 -12.25
N SER A 283 -10.42 9.17 -13.01
CA SER A 283 -10.36 9.27 -14.49
C SER A 283 -10.62 7.97 -15.25
N LEU A 284 -11.03 6.89 -14.59
CA LEU A 284 -11.42 5.66 -15.27
C LEU A 284 -12.91 5.68 -15.64
N HIS A 285 -13.21 5.17 -16.85
CA HIS A 285 -14.60 4.95 -17.24
C HIS A 285 -15.22 3.83 -16.38
N PRO A 286 -16.49 3.94 -15.96
CA PRO A 286 -17.14 2.93 -15.10
C PRO A 286 -17.03 1.48 -15.58
N GLU A 287 -17.00 1.24 -16.89
CA GLU A 287 -16.83 -0.10 -17.45
C GLU A 287 -15.49 -0.73 -17.14
N LEU A 288 -14.43 0.10 -16.93
CA LEU A 288 -13.10 -0.37 -16.58
C LEU A 288 -13.02 -0.86 -15.13
N LEU A 289 -13.93 -0.42 -14.25
CA LEU A 289 -13.90 -0.75 -12.83
C LEU A 289 -14.15 -2.24 -12.57
N LYS A 290 -14.90 -2.92 -13.45
CA LYS A 290 -15.06 -4.37 -13.38
C LYS A 290 -13.72 -5.10 -13.60
N ILE A 291 -12.97 -4.64 -14.61
CA ILE A 291 -11.66 -5.24 -14.94
C ILE A 291 -10.68 -4.92 -13.80
N LEU A 292 -10.69 -3.68 -13.31
CA LEU A 292 -9.86 -3.25 -12.18
C LEU A 292 -10.13 -4.10 -10.93
N ALA A 293 -11.39 -4.36 -10.58
CA ALA A 293 -11.75 -5.23 -9.45
C ALA A 293 -11.18 -6.66 -9.62
N GLY A 294 -11.20 -7.19 -10.85
CA GLY A 294 -10.55 -8.46 -11.17
C GLY A 294 -9.03 -8.44 -10.93
N LEU A 295 -8.35 -7.39 -11.38
CA LEU A 295 -6.91 -7.19 -11.18
C LEU A 295 -6.56 -7.02 -9.69
N ILE A 296 -7.38 -6.31 -8.92
CA ILE A 296 -7.26 -6.14 -7.46
C ILE A 296 -7.30 -7.52 -6.78
N ARG A 297 -8.29 -8.36 -7.08
CA ARG A 297 -8.38 -9.73 -6.50
C ARG A 297 -7.20 -10.59 -6.86
N GLU A 298 -6.77 -10.53 -8.10
CA GLU A 298 -5.62 -11.30 -8.55
C GLU A 298 -4.34 -10.87 -7.83
N ALA A 299 -4.08 -9.56 -7.73
CA ALA A 299 -2.94 -9.04 -6.99
C ALA A 299 -2.98 -9.42 -5.51
N ALA A 300 -4.17 -9.42 -4.92
CA ALA A 300 -4.40 -9.74 -3.50
C ALA A 300 -3.97 -11.15 -3.09
N SER A 301 -3.83 -12.07 -4.04
CA SER A 301 -3.28 -13.41 -3.78
C SER A 301 -1.76 -13.41 -3.57
N ARG A 302 -1.07 -12.31 -3.90
CA ARG A 302 0.40 -12.18 -3.88
C ARG A 302 0.91 -11.08 -2.96
N THR A 303 0.03 -10.19 -2.50
CA THR A 303 0.36 -9.04 -1.65
C THR A 303 -0.76 -8.77 -0.65
N GLN A 304 -0.46 -8.19 0.49
CA GLN A 304 -1.46 -7.53 1.31
C GLN A 304 -1.86 -6.23 0.60
N LEU A 305 -2.94 -6.30 -0.17
CA LEU A 305 -3.45 -5.17 -0.95
C LEU A 305 -4.49 -4.40 -0.15
N ILE A 306 -4.25 -3.11 0.04
CA ILE A 306 -5.16 -2.20 0.72
C ILE A 306 -5.51 -1.07 -0.25
N VAL A 307 -6.79 -0.92 -0.52
CA VAL A 307 -7.33 0.08 -1.46
C VAL A 307 -8.24 1.03 -0.71
N ALA A 308 -8.09 2.33 -0.88
CA ALA A 308 -9.06 3.31 -0.42
C ALA A 308 -9.82 3.88 -1.64
N THR A 309 -11.13 3.91 -1.58
CA THR A 309 -11.97 4.38 -2.69
C THR A 309 -13.19 5.15 -2.21
N HIS A 310 -13.65 6.07 -3.06
CA HIS A 310 -14.92 6.78 -2.94
C HIS A 310 -15.94 6.34 -4.00
N ALA A 311 -15.54 5.45 -4.95
CA ALA A 311 -16.38 5.09 -6.07
C ALA A 311 -17.34 3.94 -5.69
N ASP A 312 -18.61 4.28 -5.54
CA ASP A 312 -19.71 3.32 -5.42
C ASP A 312 -19.65 2.26 -6.54
N ARG A 313 -19.39 2.69 -7.78
CA ARG A 313 -19.32 1.83 -8.95
C ARG A 313 -18.18 0.80 -8.90
N LEU A 314 -17.08 1.06 -8.18
CA LEU A 314 -16.05 0.04 -7.93
C LEU A 314 -16.57 -0.99 -6.92
N VAL A 315 -17.25 -0.51 -5.86
CA VAL A 315 -17.82 -1.35 -4.80
C VAL A 315 -18.82 -2.37 -5.35
N ARG A 316 -19.53 -2.03 -6.41
CA ARG A 316 -20.44 -2.95 -7.13
C ARG A 316 -19.81 -4.29 -7.52
N TRP A 317 -18.52 -4.29 -7.81
CA TRP A 317 -17.77 -5.44 -8.30
C TRP A 317 -16.99 -6.18 -7.20
N LEU A 318 -17.19 -5.77 -5.94
CA LEU A 318 -16.51 -6.35 -4.78
C LEU A 318 -17.46 -7.24 -3.97
N GLU A 319 -16.88 -8.16 -3.21
CA GLU A 319 -17.61 -9.02 -2.29
C GLU A 319 -17.58 -8.41 -0.86
N PRO A 320 -18.56 -8.72 0.01
CA PRO A 320 -18.63 -8.16 1.36
C PRO A 320 -17.40 -8.48 2.24
N ASP A 321 -16.68 -9.55 1.97
CA ASP A 321 -15.47 -9.94 2.69
C ASP A 321 -14.20 -9.27 2.15
N GLU A 322 -14.32 -8.48 1.08
CA GLU A 322 -13.28 -7.62 0.52
C GLU A 322 -13.39 -6.16 0.99
N VAL A 323 -14.55 -5.77 1.55
CA VAL A 323 -14.90 -4.38 1.84
C VAL A 323 -14.91 -4.09 3.34
N VAL A 324 -14.26 -2.99 3.71
CA VAL A 324 -14.28 -2.41 5.06
C VAL A 324 -14.92 -1.04 5.02
N VAL A 325 -15.99 -0.89 5.75
CA VAL A 325 -16.66 0.40 5.94
C VAL A 325 -15.89 1.22 6.97
N VAL A 326 -15.51 2.41 6.59
CA VAL A 326 -14.82 3.39 7.44
C VAL A 326 -15.82 4.47 7.82
N ASP A 327 -16.18 4.49 9.07
CA ASP A 327 -17.11 5.47 9.62
C ASP A 327 -16.46 6.27 10.76
N LYS A 328 -17.06 7.38 11.14
CA LYS A 328 -16.57 8.26 12.19
C LYS A 328 -17.66 8.45 13.23
N ASP A 329 -17.38 8.10 14.46
CA ASP A 329 -18.22 8.37 15.62
C ASP A 329 -17.55 9.39 16.56
N GLU A 330 -18.17 9.63 17.71
CA GLU A 330 -17.62 10.54 18.73
C GLU A 330 -16.26 10.08 19.30
N GLY A 331 -15.96 8.79 19.21
CA GLY A 331 -14.70 8.17 19.67
C GLY A 331 -13.59 8.20 18.62
N GLY A 332 -13.89 8.51 17.34
CA GLY A 332 -12.94 8.54 16.24
C GLY A 332 -13.33 7.67 15.06
N THR A 333 -12.36 7.21 14.28
CA THR A 333 -12.58 6.33 13.13
C THR A 333 -12.91 4.91 13.56
N ARG A 334 -13.95 4.33 13.00
CA ARG A 334 -14.35 2.94 13.17
C ARG A 334 -14.22 2.18 11.85
N LEU A 335 -13.65 0.98 11.89
CA LEU A 335 -13.50 0.08 10.76
C LEU A 335 -14.38 -1.15 10.96
N THR A 336 -15.23 -1.47 9.99
CA THR A 336 -16.15 -2.61 10.09
C THR A 336 -16.13 -3.38 8.76
N TRP A 337 -15.83 -4.68 8.80
CA TRP A 337 -15.96 -5.53 7.62
C TRP A 337 -17.43 -5.62 7.19
N ALA A 338 -17.70 -5.41 5.90
CA ALA A 338 -19.08 -5.44 5.38
C ALA A 338 -19.73 -6.80 5.58
N ASN A 339 -18.99 -7.91 5.51
CA ASN A 339 -19.52 -9.25 5.78
C ASN A 339 -19.88 -9.50 7.26
N SER A 340 -19.45 -8.64 8.19
CA SER A 340 -19.89 -8.69 9.60
C SER A 340 -21.24 -7.98 9.83
N LEU A 341 -21.69 -7.21 8.84
CA LEU A 341 -23.01 -6.60 8.84
C LEU A 341 -24.06 -7.65 8.41
N ASN A 342 -25.24 -7.57 8.96
CA ASN A 342 -26.29 -8.57 8.67
C ASN A 342 -26.95 -8.33 7.30
N LEU A 343 -26.16 -8.48 6.21
CA LEU A 343 -26.57 -8.13 4.84
C LEU A 343 -27.20 -9.30 4.06
N GLY A 344 -27.28 -10.50 4.63
CA GLY A 344 -27.63 -11.73 3.88
C GLY A 344 -28.97 -11.67 3.11
N GLU A 345 -30.01 -11.06 3.67
CA GLU A 345 -31.30 -10.89 2.98
C GLU A 345 -31.28 -9.74 1.97
N TRP A 346 -30.49 -8.72 2.23
CA TRP A 346 -30.35 -7.55 1.36
C TRP A 346 -29.58 -7.88 0.09
N LEU A 347 -28.49 -8.63 0.18
CA LEU A 347 -27.66 -9.05 -0.96
C LEU A 347 -28.36 -9.98 -1.93
N LYS A 348 -29.51 -10.58 -1.55
CA LYS A 348 -30.38 -11.32 -2.49
C LYS A 348 -31.11 -10.40 -3.48
N LYS A 349 -31.25 -9.12 -3.16
CA LYS A 349 -32.07 -8.14 -3.90
C LYS A 349 -31.27 -6.97 -4.44
N TYR A 350 -30.20 -6.60 -3.79
CA TYR A 350 -29.40 -5.40 -4.05
C TYR A 350 -27.91 -5.73 -4.16
N THR A 351 -27.21 -4.98 -4.96
CA THR A 351 -25.76 -5.00 -5.06
C THR A 351 -25.12 -4.23 -3.89
N LEU A 352 -23.83 -4.44 -3.64
CA LEU A 352 -23.15 -3.82 -2.49
C LEU A 352 -23.11 -2.29 -2.60
N ASP A 353 -22.94 -1.74 -3.81
CA ASP A 353 -23.02 -0.32 -4.08
C ASP A 353 -24.40 0.28 -3.80
N GLU A 354 -25.47 -0.41 -4.20
CA GLU A 354 -26.84 -0.01 -3.90
C GLU A 354 -27.10 0.05 -2.39
N LEU A 355 -26.62 -0.96 -1.65
CA LEU A 355 -26.74 -0.97 -0.18
C LEU A 355 -25.93 0.17 0.46
N TRP A 356 -24.78 0.52 -0.09
CA TRP A 356 -24.01 1.65 0.40
C TRP A 356 -24.73 2.98 0.15
N LEU A 357 -25.25 3.19 -1.05
CA LEU A 357 -26.05 4.37 -1.39
C LEU A 357 -27.31 4.52 -0.53
N MET A 358 -27.93 3.41 -0.14
CA MET A 358 -29.07 3.39 0.79
C MET A 358 -28.67 3.71 2.23
N GLY A 359 -27.37 3.63 2.56
CA GLY A 359 -26.85 3.83 3.91
C GLY A 359 -26.91 2.57 4.80
N GLU A 360 -27.23 1.40 4.24
CA GLU A 360 -27.34 0.15 4.98
C GLU A 360 -25.98 -0.44 5.39
N LEU A 361 -24.89 0.02 4.76
CA LEU A 361 -23.53 -0.35 5.14
C LEU A 361 -22.97 0.54 6.28
N GLY A 362 -23.66 1.64 6.63
CA GLY A 362 -23.06 2.72 7.41
C GLY A 362 -22.23 3.65 6.51
N GLY A 363 -22.08 4.91 6.90
CA GLY A 363 -21.35 5.92 6.12
C GLY A 363 -21.80 6.05 4.68
N ARG A 364 -22.55 7.09 4.33
CA ARG A 364 -22.92 7.35 2.93
C ARG A 364 -21.67 7.75 2.13
N PRO A 365 -21.61 7.44 0.78
CA PRO A 365 -20.50 7.88 -0.07
C PRO A 365 -20.30 9.38 -0.08
#